data_ea76d19b109d42a7211df38e508b5a87
#
_entry.id   ea76d19b109d42a7211df38e508b5a87
#
_cell.length_a   1.000
_cell.length_b   1.000
_cell.length_c   1.000
_cell.angle_alpha   90.00
_cell.angle_beta   90.00
_cell.angle_gamma   90.00
#
_symmetry.space_group_name_H-M   'P 1'
#
loop_
_entity.id
_entity.type
_entity.pdbx_description
1 polymer ?
#
loop_
_entity_poly.entity_id
_entity_poly.type
_entity_poly.pdbx_seq_one_letter_code
_entity_poly.pdbx_strand_id
1 'polypeptide(L)' 'MEVGKVIKIKRIEKDLKVKELASKVDITEQYMSNIEHGMRNPSLKLLKKLAKELGCSVYEFIEE' A
#
# COMPACT_ATOMS: atom_id res chain seq x y z
N MET A 1 0.49 -11.40 8.96
CA MET A 1 -0.44 -10.97 7.89
C MET A 1 0.33 -10.36 6.75
N GLU A 2 -0.09 -10.62 5.53
CA GLU A 2 0.60 -10.09 4.38
C GLU A 2 0.32 -8.60 4.21
N VAL A 3 1.37 -7.82 4.11
CA VAL A 3 1.23 -6.38 4.03
C VAL A 3 0.48 -5.95 2.76
N GLY A 4 0.67 -6.68 1.66
CA GLY A 4 -0.01 -6.35 0.42
C GLY A 4 -1.53 -6.42 0.54
N LYS A 5 -2.03 -7.41 1.26
CA LYS A 5 -3.47 -7.53 1.46
C LYS A 5 -4.01 -6.39 2.31
N VAL A 6 -3.26 -5.99 3.32
CA VAL A 6 -3.67 -4.87 4.17
C VAL A 6 -3.75 -3.59 3.34
N ILE A 7 -2.74 -3.35 2.50
CA ILE A 7 -2.73 -2.19 1.63
C ILE A 7 -3.95 -2.20 0.71
N LYS A 8 -4.23 -3.35 0.10
CA LYS A 8 -5.35 -3.47 -0.81
C LYS A 8 -6.68 -3.17 -0.12
N ILE A 9 -6.88 -3.75 1.06
CA ILE A 9 -8.12 -3.54 1.81
C ILE A 9 -8.28 -2.06 2.14
N LYS A 10 -7.24 -1.43 2.64
CA LYS A 10 -7.31 -0.02 3.01
C LYS A 10 -7.53 0.87 1.79
N ARG A 11 -6.92 0.51 0.66
CA ARG A 11 -7.12 1.23 -0.58
C ARG A 11 -8.58 1.17 -1.02
N ILE A 12 -9.16 -0.02 -0.97
CA ILE A 12 -10.56 -0.20 -1.36
C ILE A 12 -11.48 0.57 -0.42
N GLU A 13 -11.18 0.56 0.87
CA GLU A 13 -11.96 1.32 1.84
C GLU A 13 -11.94 2.81 1.56
N LYS A 14 -10.86 3.29 0.95
CA LYS A 14 -10.75 4.70 0.55
C LYS A 14 -11.29 4.94 -0.86
N ASP A 15 -11.83 3.92 -1.48
CA ASP A 15 -12.41 4.01 -2.80
C ASP A 15 -11.40 4.48 -3.84
N LEU A 16 -10.17 4.01 -3.71
CA LEU A 16 -9.09 4.35 -4.63
C LEU A 16 -8.78 3.18 -5.55
N LYS A 17 -8.47 3.53 -6.80
CA LYS A 17 -7.97 2.54 -7.75
C LYS A 17 -6.47 2.35 -7.53
N VAL A 18 -5.95 1.20 -7.98
CA VAL A 18 -4.52 0.92 -7.84
C VAL A 18 -3.69 2.04 -8.46
N LYS A 19 -4.08 2.49 -9.65
CA LYS A 19 -3.37 3.56 -10.34
C LYS A 19 -3.36 4.85 -9.53
N GLU A 20 -4.47 5.15 -8.89
CA GLU A 20 -4.58 6.38 -8.10
C GLU A 20 -3.65 6.34 -6.88
N LEU A 21 -3.65 5.21 -6.18
CA LEU A 21 -2.79 5.09 -5.01
C LEU A 21 -1.31 5.11 -5.40
N ALA A 22 -0.98 4.41 -6.49
CA ALA A 22 0.40 4.39 -6.99
C ALA A 22 0.89 5.80 -7.29
N SER A 23 0.03 6.60 -7.95
CA SER A 23 0.38 7.97 -8.27
C SER A 23 0.63 8.81 -7.02
N LYS A 24 -0.18 8.59 -5.98
CA LYS A 24 -0.05 9.37 -4.75
C LYS A 24 1.26 9.10 -4.01
N VAL A 25 1.83 7.92 -4.18
CA VAL A 25 3.10 7.57 -3.52
C VAL A 25 4.25 7.47 -4.51
N ASP A 26 4.00 7.92 -5.74
CA ASP A 26 5.05 8.11 -6.74
C ASP A 26 5.72 6.81 -7.20
N ILE A 27 4.90 5.78 -7.39
CA ILE A 27 5.37 4.53 -7.99
C ILE A 27 4.46 4.17 -9.15
N THR A 28 4.88 3.17 -9.94
CA THR A 28 4.06 2.73 -11.07
C THR A 28 2.88 1.89 -10.60
N GLU A 29 1.85 1.85 -11.42
CA GLU A 29 0.70 1.01 -11.16
C GLU A 29 1.10 -0.46 -11.08
N GLN A 30 2.00 -0.89 -11.98
CA GLN A 30 2.46 -2.28 -11.98
C GLN A 30 3.17 -2.62 -10.68
N TYR A 31 4.02 -1.72 -10.18
CA TYR A 31 4.72 -1.96 -8.93
C TYR A 31 3.72 -2.08 -7.77
N MET A 32 2.74 -1.18 -7.74
CA MET A 32 1.72 -1.24 -6.70
C MET A 32 0.94 -2.55 -6.76
N SER A 33 0.57 -2.98 -7.96
CA SER A 33 -0.14 -4.23 -8.14
C SER A 33 0.70 -5.41 -7.62
N ASN A 34 1.99 -5.41 -7.93
CA ASN A 34 2.90 -6.46 -7.47
C ASN A 34 2.98 -6.50 -5.95
N ILE A 35 2.98 -5.32 -5.31
CA ILE A 35 3.00 -5.24 -3.85
C ILE A 35 1.71 -5.85 -3.28
N GLU A 36 0.58 -5.49 -3.85
CA GLU A 36 -0.71 -5.98 -3.34
C GLU A 36 -0.87 -7.49 -3.50
N HIS A 37 -0.22 -8.05 -4.53
CA HIS A 37 -0.28 -9.48 -4.78
C HIS A 37 0.83 -10.28 -4.10
N GLY A 38 1.63 -9.61 -3.28
CA GLY A 38 2.67 -10.29 -2.52
C GLY A 38 3.92 -10.63 -3.31
N MET A 39 4.05 -10.10 -4.53
CA MET A 39 5.20 -10.38 -5.39
C MET A 39 6.38 -9.47 -5.11
N ARG A 40 6.15 -8.35 -4.43
CA ARG A 40 7.20 -7.41 -4.04
C ARG A 40 6.91 -6.92 -2.64
N ASN A 41 7.97 -6.69 -1.89
CA ASN A 41 7.85 -6.15 -0.53
C ASN A 41 8.19 -4.67 -0.57
N PRO A 42 7.31 -3.81 -0.07
CA PRO A 42 7.61 -2.38 -0.04
C PRO A 42 8.66 -2.07 1.03
N SER A 43 9.46 -1.04 0.78
CA SER A 43 10.41 -0.57 1.76
C SER A 43 9.65 0.11 2.90
N LEU A 44 10.33 0.28 4.04
CA LEU A 44 9.72 1.00 5.16
C LEU A 44 9.36 2.42 4.75
N LYS A 45 10.20 3.05 3.95
CA LYS A 45 9.94 4.41 3.49
C LYS A 45 8.64 4.46 2.68
N LEU A 46 8.44 3.48 1.79
CA LEU A 46 7.21 3.42 1.00
C LEU A 46 6.00 3.13 1.89
N LEU A 47 6.17 2.24 2.87
CA LEU A 47 5.08 1.94 3.79
C LEU A 47 4.62 3.18 4.55
N LYS A 48 5.56 4.03 4.95
CA LYS A 48 5.21 5.27 5.63
C LYS A 48 4.41 6.20 4.73
N LYS A 49 4.78 6.27 3.45
CA LYS A 49 4.03 7.08 2.48
C LYS A 49 2.62 6.52 2.29
N LEU A 50 2.53 5.19 2.18
CA LEU A 50 1.24 4.54 2.01
C LEU A 50 0.34 4.76 3.22
N ALA A 51 0.91 4.66 4.43
CA ALA A 51 0.14 4.89 5.64
C ALA A 51 -0.43 6.30 5.66
N LYS A 52 0.37 7.27 5.26
CA LYS A 52 -0.08 8.67 5.24
C LYS A 52 -1.23 8.84 4.26
N GLU A 53 -1.09 8.29 3.06
CA GLU A 53 -2.13 8.44 2.03
C GLU A 53 -3.40 7.68 2.37
N LEU A 54 -3.26 6.58 3.08
CA LEU A 54 -4.41 5.76 3.47
C LEU A 54 -4.99 6.16 4.82
N GLY A 55 -4.39 7.14 5.47
CA GLY A 55 -4.92 7.66 6.73
C GLY A 55 -4.81 6.69 7.88
N CYS A 56 -3.75 5.91 7.93
CA CYS A 56 -3.55 4.93 8.99
C CYS A 56 -2.13 4.98 9.53
N SER A 57 -1.89 4.18 10.57
CA SER A 57 -0.56 4.06 11.15
C SER A 57 0.26 3.04 10.36
N VAL A 58 1.55 3.30 10.20
CA VAL A 58 2.44 2.34 9.54
C VAL A 58 2.46 1.01 10.31
N TYR A 59 2.18 1.04 11.60
CA TYR A 59 2.17 -0.17 12.41
C TYR A 59 1.08 -1.14 11.99
N GLU A 60 0.03 -0.65 11.34
CA GLU A 60 -1.03 -1.52 10.86
C GLU A 60 -0.56 -2.42 9.72
N PHE A 61 0.54 -2.05 9.08
CA PHE A 61 1.12 -2.86 8.01
C PHE A 61 2.14 -3.88 8.51
N ILE A 62 2.78 -3.62 9.64
CA ILE A 62 3.93 -4.40 10.06
C ILE A 62 3.73 -5.13 11.37
N GLU A 63 2.53 -5.19 11.88
CA GLU A 63 2.31 -5.94 13.10
C GLU A 63 2.40 -7.43 12.82
N GLU A 64 2.74 -8.19 13.84
CA GLU A 64 2.93 -9.62 13.69
C GLU A 64 1.69 -10.38 13.65
#